data_b09ddb1da78b671a88226402add434aa
#
_entry.id   b09ddb1da78b671a88226402add434aa
#
_cell.length_a   1.000
_cell.length_b   1.000
_cell.length_c   1.000
_cell.angle_alpha   90.00
_cell.angle_beta   90.00
_cell.angle_gamma   90.00
#
_symmetry.space_group_name_H-M   'P 1'
#
loop_
_entity.id
_entity.type
_entity.pdbx_description
1 polymer ?
#
loop_
_entity_poly.entity_id
_entity_poly.type
_entity_poly.pdbx_seq_one_letter_code
_entity_poly.pdbx_strand_id
1 'polypeptide(L)'
;MANRNYSHYPGWLVLNKPVGISSAKAVNIVKRFFNVKKAGHAGTLDPLASGVLPIALDDATKTIPYLVDTKKKYRFIIAWGQKTETDDSEGKVINESNVRPELEDIEKILSTFLGNITQTPPHYSAIKIKGKRAYSLARENINFEILEK
;
A
#
# COMPACT_ATOMS: atom_id res chain seq x y z
N MET A 1 -32.56 8.01 -15.20
CA MET A 1 -31.19 8.13 -14.64
C MET A 1 -30.72 9.55 -14.88
N ALA A 2 -30.43 10.33 -13.84
CA ALA A 2 -30.00 11.71 -14.00
C ALA A 2 -28.65 11.76 -14.74
N ASN A 3 -28.62 12.48 -15.85
CA ASN A 3 -27.39 12.73 -16.61
C ASN A 3 -26.48 13.61 -15.73
N ARG A 4 -25.48 13.01 -15.06
CA ARG A 4 -24.48 13.78 -14.31
C ARG A 4 -23.56 14.44 -15.32
N ASN A 5 -23.58 15.75 -15.38
CA ASN A 5 -22.58 16.52 -16.12
C ASN A 5 -21.23 16.40 -15.38
N TYR A 6 -20.33 15.58 -15.90
CA TYR A 6 -18.96 15.48 -15.37
C TYR A 6 -18.09 16.55 -16.05
N SER A 7 -17.19 17.10 -15.23
CA SER A 7 -16.07 17.90 -15.75
C SER A 7 -15.04 17.00 -16.37
N HIS A 8 -14.23 17.52 -17.29
CA HIS A 8 -13.15 16.79 -17.97
C HIS A 8 -11.81 17.45 -17.67
N TYR A 9 -11.00 16.81 -16.84
CA TYR A 9 -9.66 17.29 -16.42
C TYR A 9 -8.62 16.20 -16.63
N PRO A 10 -8.18 15.93 -17.87
CA PRO A 10 -7.15 14.92 -18.11
C PRO A 10 -5.80 15.41 -17.57
N GLY A 11 -5.30 14.73 -16.53
CA GLY A 11 -4.04 15.14 -15.93
C GLY A 11 -3.70 14.35 -14.67
N TRP A 12 -2.58 14.72 -14.08
CA TRP A 12 -2.08 14.14 -12.84
C TRP A 12 -2.15 15.14 -11.69
N LEU A 13 -2.60 14.64 -10.54
CA LEU A 13 -2.57 15.32 -9.26
C LEU A 13 -1.60 14.58 -8.33
N VAL A 14 -0.70 15.29 -7.69
CA VAL A 14 0.16 14.75 -6.64
C VAL A 14 -0.45 15.09 -5.28
N LEU A 15 -1.01 14.09 -4.62
CA LEU A 15 -1.63 14.24 -3.30
C LEU A 15 -0.64 13.82 -2.22
N ASN A 16 -0.46 14.64 -1.18
CA ASN A 16 0.10 14.18 0.08
C ASN A 16 -1.02 13.47 0.88
N LYS A 17 -1.09 12.14 0.74
CA LYS A 17 -2.14 11.36 1.41
C LYS A 17 -1.94 11.42 2.92
N PRO A 18 -2.94 11.84 3.69
CA PRO A 18 -2.85 11.78 5.15
C PRO A 18 -2.96 10.35 5.68
N VAL A 19 -2.51 10.14 6.92
CA VAL A 19 -2.79 8.93 7.70
C VAL A 19 -4.30 8.77 7.93
N GLY A 20 -4.77 7.55 8.11
CA GLY A 20 -6.15 7.22 8.49
C GLY A 20 -7.12 7.01 7.32
N ILE A 21 -6.66 7.20 6.06
CA ILE A 21 -7.48 6.89 4.88
C ILE A 21 -6.75 5.98 3.91
N SER A 22 -7.49 5.07 3.27
CA SER A 22 -6.93 4.24 2.20
C SER A 22 -6.68 5.05 0.92
N SER A 23 -5.76 4.59 0.07
CA SER A 23 -5.53 5.19 -1.25
C SER A 23 -6.79 5.25 -2.10
N ALA A 24 -7.64 4.22 -2.06
CA ALA A 24 -8.93 4.20 -2.77
C ALA A 24 -9.89 5.27 -2.24
N LYS A 25 -9.95 5.50 -0.92
CA LYS A 25 -10.76 6.57 -0.32
C LYS A 25 -10.26 7.95 -0.76
N ALA A 26 -8.94 8.15 -0.78
CA ALA A 26 -8.32 9.39 -1.27
C ALA A 26 -8.69 9.67 -2.73
N VAL A 27 -8.59 8.67 -3.62
CA VAL A 27 -9.02 8.78 -5.03
C VAL A 27 -10.50 9.16 -5.13
N ASN A 28 -11.37 8.54 -4.32
CA ASN A 28 -12.80 8.85 -4.36
C ASN A 28 -13.12 10.28 -3.91
N ILE A 29 -12.38 10.81 -2.91
CA ILE A 29 -12.50 12.22 -2.48
C ILE A 29 -12.10 13.14 -3.64
N VAL A 30 -10.94 12.93 -4.23
CA VAL A 30 -10.43 13.72 -5.36
C VAL A 30 -11.39 13.66 -6.55
N LYS A 31 -11.86 12.46 -6.90
CA LYS A 31 -12.82 12.25 -7.99
C LYS A 31 -14.11 13.06 -7.79
N ARG A 32 -14.62 13.11 -6.56
CA ARG A 32 -15.84 13.88 -6.23
C ARG A 32 -15.56 15.38 -6.27
N PHE A 33 -14.43 15.82 -5.72
CA PHE A 33 -14.03 17.22 -5.67
C PHE A 33 -13.93 17.84 -7.06
N PHE A 34 -13.28 17.14 -7.99
CA PHE A 34 -13.14 17.59 -9.38
C PHE A 34 -14.35 17.22 -10.24
N ASN A 35 -15.33 16.50 -9.71
CA ASN A 35 -16.51 16.02 -10.45
C ASN A 35 -16.16 15.32 -11.77
N VAL A 36 -15.10 14.48 -11.76
CA VAL A 36 -14.62 13.76 -12.96
C VAL A 36 -15.22 12.36 -13.06
N LYS A 37 -15.30 11.83 -14.28
CA LYS A 37 -15.86 10.51 -14.57
C LYS A 37 -14.92 9.39 -14.12
N LYS A 38 -13.61 9.58 -14.26
CA LYS A 38 -12.58 8.57 -13.94
C LYS A 38 -11.48 9.16 -13.07
N ALA A 39 -10.99 8.38 -12.12
CA ALA A 39 -9.79 8.67 -11.37
C ALA A 39 -9.14 7.35 -10.92
N GLY A 40 -7.82 7.35 -10.78
CA GLY A 40 -7.05 6.20 -10.29
C GLY A 40 -5.72 6.64 -9.72
N HIS A 41 -5.04 5.78 -8.97
CA HIS A 41 -3.74 6.10 -8.38
C HIS A 41 -2.63 5.19 -8.93
N ALA A 42 -1.41 5.71 -8.97
CA ALA A 42 -0.21 4.96 -9.28
C ALA A 42 0.55 4.62 -7.99
N GLY A 43 0.42 3.40 -7.55
CA GLY A 43 0.94 2.92 -6.26
C GLY A 43 -0.08 3.00 -5.14
N THR A 44 0.08 2.12 -4.16
CA THR A 44 -0.79 2.04 -2.99
C THR A 44 -0.02 2.46 -1.75
N LEU A 45 -0.63 3.30 -0.94
CA LEU A 45 -0.20 3.57 0.43
C LEU A 45 -1.24 3.00 1.39
N ASP A 46 -0.78 2.33 2.43
CA ASP A 46 -1.64 1.80 3.48
C ASP A 46 -2.33 2.92 4.26
N PRO A 47 -3.41 2.65 4.98
CA PRO A 47 -4.09 3.66 5.80
C PRO A 47 -3.16 4.33 6.82
N LEU A 48 -2.24 3.57 7.42
CA LEU A 48 -1.23 4.07 8.37
C LEU A 48 -0.13 4.92 7.73
N ALA A 49 0.09 4.77 6.41
CA ALA A 49 1.12 5.52 5.72
C ALA A 49 0.61 6.89 5.27
N SER A 50 1.47 7.89 5.31
CA SER A 50 1.28 9.18 4.67
C SER A 50 2.32 9.38 3.56
N GLY A 51 2.07 10.30 2.64
CA GLY A 51 3.04 10.67 1.61
C GLY A 51 2.47 10.78 0.21
N VAL A 52 3.35 10.79 -0.76
CA VAL A 52 3.06 11.07 -2.16
C VAL A 52 2.18 9.97 -2.77
N LEU A 53 0.99 10.34 -3.19
CA LEU A 53 0.05 9.49 -3.92
C LEU A 53 -0.29 10.17 -5.26
N PRO A 54 0.31 9.74 -6.39
CA PRO A 54 -0.06 10.25 -7.70
C PRO A 54 -1.45 9.76 -8.09
N ILE A 55 -2.32 10.68 -8.47
CA ILE A 55 -3.70 10.41 -8.89
C ILE A 55 -3.88 10.91 -10.33
N ALA A 56 -4.26 10.02 -11.21
CA ALA A 56 -4.63 10.33 -12.59
C ALA A 56 -6.13 10.61 -12.69
N LEU A 57 -6.50 11.61 -13.48
CA LEU A 57 -7.87 11.99 -13.75
C LEU A 57 -8.18 11.76 -15.25
N ASP A 58 -9.41 11.31 -15.50
CA ASP A 58 -9.97 11.03 -16.82
C ASP A 58 -9.02 10.26 -17.75
N ASP A 59 -8.61 10.79 -18.90
CA ASP A 59 -7.78 10.08 -19.86
C ASP A 59 -6.36 9.77 -19.35
N ALA A 60 -5.85 10.55 -18.40
CA ALA A 60 -4.57 10.26 -17.76
C ALA A 60 -4.58 8.92 -17.00
N THR A 61 -5.75 8.37 -16.65
CA THR A 61 -5.83 7.03 -16.05
C THR A 61 -5.24 5.93 -16.92
N LYS A 62 -5.17 6.13 -18.23
CA LYS A 62 -4.55 5.19 -19.19
C LYS A 62 -3.02 5.12 -19.04
N THR A 63 -2.40 6.14 -18.45
CA THR A 63 -0.93 6.21 -18.27
C THR A 63 -0.46 5.69 -16.92
N ILE A 64 -1.38 5.28 -16.02
CA ILE A 64 -1.05 4.71 -14.70
C ILE A 64 -0.02 3.58 -14.78
N PRO A 65 -0.11 2.59 -15.70
CA PRO A 65 0.85 1.49 -15.76
C PRO A 65 2.31 1.94 -15.89
N TYR A 66 2.58 3.05 -16.56
CA TYR A 66 3.94 3.57 -16.74
C TYR A 66 4.57 4.15 -15.46
N LEU A 67 3.74 4.49 -14.44
CA LEU A 67 4.22 5.01 -13.16
C LEU A 67 4.31 3.92 -12.07
N VAL A 68 3.64 2.79 -12.25
CA VAL A 68 3.60 1.74 -11.21
C VAL A 68 4.97 1.14 -10.94
N ASP A 69 5.78 0.97 -11.98
CA ASP A 69 7.11 0.33 -11.90
C ASP A 69 8.27 1.30 -11.62
N THR A 70 7.96 2.53 -11.22
CA THR A 70 9.00 3.51 -10.87
C THR A 70 9.59 3.24 -9.48
N LYS A 71 10.81 3.75 -9.24
CA LYS A 71 11.45 3.69 -7.92
C LYS A 71 10.61 4.38 -6.87
N LYS A 72 10.50 3.75 -5.69
CA LYS A 72 9.79 4.26 -4.53
C LYS A 72 10.74 4.40 -3.35
N LYS A 73 10.56 5.44 -2.54
CA LYS A 73 11.34 5.67 -1.33
C LYS A 73 10.40 5.73 -0.13
N TYR A 74 10.71 4.93 0.89
CA TYR A 74 9.93 4.86 2.12
C TYR A 74 10.80 5.25 3.32
N ARG A 75 10.18 5.86 4.31
CA ARG A 75 10.72 6.02 5.65
C ARG A 75 9.78 5.30 6.61
N PHE A 76 10.31 4.47 7.47
CA PHE A 76 9.54 3.75 8.47
C PHE A 76 10.32 3.65 9.78
N ILE A 77 9.61 3.33 10.85
CA ILE A 77 10.17 3.12 12.20
C ILE A 77 9.88 1.68 12.57
N ILE A 78 10.90 0.95 13.01
CA ILE A 78 10.75 -0.39 13.55
C ILE A 78 10.72 -0.30 15.06
N ALA A 79 9.66 -0.85 15.67
CA ALA A 79 9.60 -1.08 17.12
C ALA A 79 10.09 -2.50 17.42
N TRP A 80 11.22 -2.59 18.11
CA TRP A 80 11.80 -3.89 18.48
C TRP A 80 11.05 -4.56 19.63
N GLY A 81 11.03 -5.89 19.63
CA GLY A 81 10.53 -6.71 20.73
C GLY A 81 9.13 -7.23 20.58
N GLN A 82 8.41 -6.84 19.52
CA GLN A 82 7.08 -7.36 19.25
C GLN A 82 6.91 -7.70 17.79
N LYS A 83 6.26 -8.82 17.51
CA LYS A 83 5.74 -9.16 16.19
C LYS A 83 4.23 -9.10 16.23
N THR A 84 3.63 -8.39 15.29
CA THR A 84 2.17 -8.32 15.15
C THR A 84 1.69 -9.21 14.02
N GLU A 85 0.42 -9.53 14.02
CA GLU A 85 -0.25 -10.35 13.01
C GLU A 85 -0.20 -9.72 11.60
N THR A 86 -0.19 -8.40 11.53
CA THR A 86 -0.18 -7.62 10.28
C THR A 86 1.19 -7.09 9.89
N ASP A 87 2.23 -7.36 10.70
CA ASP A 87 3.58 -6.77 10.58
C ASP A 87 3.59 -5.22 10.64
N ASP A 88 2.54 -4.62 11.20
CA ASP A 88 2.40 -3.18 11.49
C ASP A 88 1.76 -2.93 12.86
N SER A 89 1.47 -1.68 13.20
CA SER A 89 0.91 -1.29 14.50
C SER A 89 -0.60 -1.55 14.64
N GLU A 90 -1.31 -2.01 13.60
CA GLU A 90 -2.76 -2.30 13.67
C GLU A 90 -3.05 -3.73 14.16
N GLY A 91 -2.11 -4.66 13.92
CA GLY A 91 -2.28 -6.07 14.28
C GLY A 91 -2.09 -6.36 15.76
N LYS A 92 -2.71 -7.45 16.20
CA LYS A 92 -2.47 -7.97 17.56
C LYS A 92 -1.04 -8.49 17.68
N VAL A 93 -0.44 -8.31 18.84
CA VAL A 93 0.87 -8.90 19.15
C VAL A 93 0.72 -10.43 19.21
N ILE A 94 1.52 -11.14 18.41
CA ILE A 94 1.53 -12.60 18.30
C ILE A 94 2.83 -13.23 18.84
N ASN A 95 3.88 -12.43 18.99
CA ASN A 95 5.14 -12.87 19.57
C ASN A 95 5.85 -11.69 20.23
N GLU A 96 6.57 -11.96 21.32
CA GLU A 96 7.35 -10.97 22.07
C GLU A 96 8.78 -11.46 22.27
N SER A 97 9.72 -10.52 22.30
CA SER A 97 11.14 -10.77 22.56
C SER A 97 11.76 -9.61 23.32
N ASN A 98 12.66 -9.93 24.22
CA ASN A 98 13.47 -8.93 24.94
C ASN A 98 14.75 -8.55 24.18
N VAL A 99 15.01 -9.17 23.03
CA VAL A 99 16.17 -8.87 22.21
C VAL A 99 16.02 -7.46 21.61
N ARG A 100 17.09 -6.68 21.76
CA ARG A 100 17.22 -5.36 21.13
C ARG A 100 18.54 -5.40 20.35
N PRO A 101 18.48 -5.37 19.00
CA PRO A 101 19.68 -5.42 18.19
C PRO A 101 20.51 -4.15 18.37
N GLU A 102 21.83 -4.31 18.37
CA GLU A 102 22.75 -3.18 18.28
C GLU A 102 22.81 -2.64 16.84
N LEU A 103 23.26 -1.40 16.68
CA LEU A 103 23.34 -0.76 15.36
C LEU A 103 24.18 -1.58 14.37
N GLU A 104 25.28 -2.15 14.84
CA GLU A 104 26.16 -2.98 14.01
C GLU A 104 25.47 -4.24 13.47
N ASP A 105 24.58 -4.85 14.25
CA ASP A 105 23.81 -6.03 13.81
C ASP A 105 22.78 -5.65 12.75
N ILE A 106 22.15 -4.48 12.91
CA ILE A 106 21.23 -3.94 11.92
C ILE A 106 21.96 -3.66 10.61
N GLU A 107 23.11 -2.99 10.66
CA GLU A 107 23.91 -2.65 9.47
C GLU A 107 24.37 -3.90 8.71
N LYS A 108 24.81 -4.94 9.41
CA LYS A 108 25.20 -6.21 8.80
C LYS A 108 24.07 -6.86 8.01
N ILE A 109 22.85 -6.86 8.56
CA ILE A 109 21.71 -7.52 7.91
C ILE A 109 21.15 -6.70 6.74
N LEU A 110 21.34 -5.39 6.70
CA LEU A 110 20.80 -4.54 5.62
C LEU A 110 21.28 -4.98 4.23
N SER A 111 22.47 -5.54 4.13
CA SER A 111 23.02 -6.05 2.86
C SER A 111 22.17 -7.18 2.26
N THR A 112 21.46 -7.95 3.09
CA THR A 112 20.59 -9.06 2.63
C THR A 112 19.30 -8.58 1.98
N PHE A 113 18.96 -7.29 2.12
CA PHE A 113 17.79 -6.67 1.52
C PHE A 113 18.11 -5.89 0.24
N LEU A 114 19.33 -6.03 -0.30
CA LEU A 114 19.75 -5.37 -1.54
C LEU A 114 19.59 -6.28 -2.75
N GLY A 115 19.20 -5.70 -3.88
CA GLY A 115 19.04 -6.41 -5.15
C GLY A 115 17.75 -7.23 -5.24
N ASN A 116 17.82 -8.35 -5.96
CA ASN A 116 16.69 -9.27 -6.09
C ASN A 116 16.65 -10.17 -4.86
N ILE A 117 15.61 -10.03 -4.08
CA ILE A 117 15.37 -10.83 -2.88
C ILE A 117 14.09 -11.64 -3.04
N THR A 118 14.08 -12.84 -2.51
CA THR A 118 12.86 -13.66 -2.38
C THR A 118 12.24 -13.41 -1.02
N GLN A 119 10.95 -13.13 -1.00
CA GLN A 119 10.20 -12.96 0.23
C GLN A 119 8.87 -13.70 0.18
N THR A 120 8.38 -14.14 1.33
CA THR A 120 6.99 -14.57 1.50
C THR A 120 6.15 -13.35 1.88
N PRO A 121 5.23 -12.90 1.02
CA PRO A 121 4.35 -11.77 1.37
C PRO A 121 3.53 -12.06 2.62
N PRO A 122 3.20 -11.06 3.46
CA PRO A 122 2.38 -11.27 4.64
C PRO A 122 0.94 -11.65 4.27
N HIS A 123 0.24 -12.36 5.18
CA HIS A 123 -1.15 -12.77 4.99
C HIS A 123 -2.09 -11.56 4.79
N TYR A 124 -1.82 -10.45 5.45
CA TYR A 124 -2.58 -9.20 5.33
C TYR A 124 -2.09 -8.30 4.18
N SER A 125 -1.68 -8.89 3.06
CA SER A 125 -1.22 -8.16 1.88
C SER A 125 -2.31 -7.93 0.84
N ALA A 126 -2.03 -7.02 -0.11
CA ALA A 126 -2.94 -6.72 -1.22
C ALA A 126 -2.79 -7.66 -2.42
N ILE A 127 -2.00 -8.75 -2.31
CA ILE A 127 -1.87 -9.73 -3.38
C ILE A 127 -3.21 -10.42 -3.66
N LYS A 128 -3.38 -10.90 -4.89
CA LYS A 128 -4.58 -11.65 -5.27
C LYS A 128 -4.32 -13.14 -5.20
N ILE A 129 -5.20 -13.86 -4.50
CA ILE A 129 -5.26 -15.31 -4.43
C ILE A 129 -6.61 -15.75 -4.99
N LYS A 130 -6.59 -16.48 -6.10
CA LYS A 130 -7.81 -16.91 -6.80
C LYS A 130 -8.83 -15.77 -7.01
N GLY A 131 -8.33 -14.58 -7.36
CA GLY A 131 -9.16 -13.40 -7.65
C GLY A 131 -9.55 -12.53 -6.44
N LYS A 132 -9.44 -13.02 -5.21
CA LYS A 132 -9.69 -12.28 -3.97
C LYS A 132 -8.39 -11.70 -3.40
N ARG A 133 -8.47 -10.60 -2.65
CA ARG A 133 -7.31 -10.05 -1.95
C ARG A 133 -6.95 -10.88 -0.72
N ALA A 134 -5.65 -11.11 -0.49
CA ALA A 134 -5.16 -11.90 0.65
C ALA A 134 -5.67 -11.36 1.99
N TYR A 135 -5.61 -10.04 2.20
CA TYR A 135 -6.13 -9.41 3.41
C TYR A 135 -7.63 -9.66 3.66
N SER A 136 -8.44 -9.81 2.58
CA SER A 136 -9.86 -10.12 2.73
C SER A 136 -10.07 -11.56 3.18
N LEU A 137 -9.31 -12.51 2.61
CA LEU A 137 -9.35 -13.91 3.02
C LEU A 137 -8.87 -14.09 4.46
N ALA A 138 -7.80 -13.38 4.86
CA ALA A 138 -7.29 -13.41 6.22
C ALA A 138 -8.33 -12.89 7.25
N ARG A 139 -9.04 -11.80 6.94
CA ARG A 139 -10.12 -11.28 7.80
C ARG A 139 -11.32 -12.23 7.90
N GLU A 140 -11.58 -13.02 6.88
CA GLU A 140 -12.62 -14.06 6.86
C GLU A 140 -12.16 -15.37 7.51
N ASN A 141 -10.93 -15.42 8.08
CA ASN A 141 -10.28 -16.61 8.64
C ASN A 141 -10.23 -17.80 7.67
N ILE A 142 -10.12 -17.51 6.38
CA ILE A 142 -9.96 -18.52 5.33
C ILE A 142 -8.48 -18.86 5.22
N ASN A 143 -8.12 -20.13 5.38
CA ASN A 143 -6.75 -20.60 5.18
C ASN A 143 -6.37 -20.55 3.70
N PHE A 144 -5.20 -20.02 3.40
CA PHE A 144 -4.60 -19.98 2.08
C PHE A 144 -3.07 -19.97 2.18
N GLU A 145 -2.43 -20.52 1.19
CA GLU A 145 -0.97 -20.47 1.06
C GLU A 145 -0.55 -19.26 0.22
N ILE A 146 0.55 -18.66 0.63
CA ILE A 146 1.20 -17.58 -0.11
C ILE A 146 2.54 -18.12 -0.61
N LEU A 147 2.72 -18.12 -1.93
CA LEU A 147 3.97 -18.53 -2.54
C LEU A 147 5.02 -17.43 -2.42
N GLU A 148 6.25 -17.83 -2.21
CA GLU A 148 7.42 -16.94 -2.28
C GLU A 148 7.52 -16.26 -3.66
N LYS A 149 7.96 -15.03 -3.68
CA LYS A 149 8.21 -14.23 -4.88
C LYS A 149 9.55 -13.55 -4.80
#